data_6e54d6831c4f116352935cff9ffb8fbe
#
_entry.id   6e54d6831c4f116352935cff9ffb8fbe
#
_cell.length_a   1.000
_cell.length_b   1.000
_cell.length_c   1.000
_cell.angle_alpha   90.00
_cell.angle_beta   90.00
_cell.angle_gamma   90.00
#
_symmetry.space_group_name_H-M   'P 1'
#
loop_
_entity.id
_entity.type
_entity.pdbx_description
1 polymer ?
#
loop_
_entity_poly.entity_id
_entity_poly.type
_entity_poly.pdbx_seq_one_letter_code
_entity_poly.pdbx_strand_id
1 'polypeptide(L)'
;MAYSYTQISQYLRCPRSYRYRYLDGWQEKDTRAAMVFGRCFETALGAYFHGQDPSAVLFKEWSGFRDTPFEYKKGDSWDRAFHQGVHLLQKFAQHDRVQVPKPQLNLQVKLLKNLRGNNEFVSYIDALGTLDGKQCLIDWKTTTGRYPDEHLGMLTLDPQLICYSWMSGIPDVAFVVFVRKQWPEIQYLKASISDEQRHEFGQLVETTVGQVEDGQFPGHSGIRFPQNPCVSCSHLGLCLNDQQLIDVNLIRRPGASNLDWLNDLVD
;
A
#
# COMPACT_ATOMS: atom_id res chain seq x y z
N MET A 1 11.65 -18.09 -4.23
CA MET A 1 11.49 -16.83 -3.47
C MET A 1 10.04 -16.37 -3.48
N ALA A 2 9.62 -15.56 -2.50
CA ALA A 2 8.31 -14.91 -2.52
C ALA A 2 8.45 -13.45 -2.96
N TYR A 3 7.59 -13.01 -3.87
CA TYR A 3 7.54 -11.66 -4.40
C TYR A 3 6.19 -11.02 -4.08
N SER A 4 6.12 -9.70 -4.01
CA SER A 4 4.87 -8.95 -3.83
C SER A 4 4.80 -7.76 -4.78
N TYR A 5 3.60 -7.17 -4.87
CA TYR A 5 3.40 -5.93 -5.61
C TYR A 5 4.38 -4.82 -5.17
N THR A 6 4.57 -4.65 -3.87
CA THR A 6 5.48 -3.61 -3.34
C THR A 6 6.93 -3.83 -3.81
N GLN A 7 7.39 -5.08 -3.86
CA GLN A 7 8.72 -5.42 -4.35
C GLN A 7 8.85 -5.15 -5.86
N ILE A 8 7.89 -5.60 -6.67
CA ILE A 8 7.88 -5.35 -8.11
C ILE A 8 7.85 -3.84 -8.39
N SER A 9 6.97 -3.11 -7.73
CA SER A 9 6.88 -1.65 -7.85
C SER A 9 8.18 -0.94 -7.47
N GLN A 10 8.84 -1.40 -6.40
CA GLN A 10 10.14 -0.85 -5.99
C GLN A 10 11.22 -1.11 -7.05
N TYR A 11 11.26 -2.33 -7.63
CA TYR A 11 12.20 -2.67 -8.68
C TYR A 11 11.97 -1.82 -9.93
N LEU A 12 10.72 -1.72 -10.40
CA LEU A 12 10.36 -0.92 -11.57
C LEU A 12 10.67 0.57 -11.37
N ARG A 13 10.48 1.06 -10.15
CA ARG A 13 10.86 2.44 -9.82
C ARG A 13 12.37 2.64 -9.86
N CYS A 14 13.16 1.73 -9.28
CA CYS A 14 14.61 1.77 -9.29
C CYS A 14 15.19 0.42 -8.85
N PRO A 15 15.76 -0.39 -9.77
CA PRO A 15 16.38 -1.69 -9.44
C PRO A 15 17.44 -1.61 -8.35
N ARG A 16 18.27 -0.55 -8.34
CA ARG A 16 19.29 -0.34 -7.30
C ARG A 16 18.68 -0.10 -5.92
N SER A 17 17.59 0.65 -5.84
CA SER A 17 16.87 0.88 -4.59
C SER A 17 16.21 -0.41 -4.07
N TYR A 18 15.70 -1.25 -4.97
CA TYR A 18 15.23 -2.60 -4.64
C TYR A 18 16.34 -3.43 -3.98
N ARG A 19 17.54 -3.49 -4.59
CA ARG A 19 18.70 -4.20 -4.05
C ARG A 19 19.02 -3.71 -2.63
N TYR A 20 19.15 -2.39 -2.45
CA TYR A 20 19.46 -1.82 -1.15
C TYR A 20 18.47 -2.26 -0.08
N ARG A 21 17.17 -2.23 -0.39
CA ARG A 21 16.13 -2.56 0.58
C ARG A 21 16.02 -4.07 0.85
N TYR A 22 15.91 -4.88 -0.21
CA TYR A 22 15.53 -6.29 -0.08
C TYR A 22 16.70 -7.27 -0.08
N LEU A 23 17.86 -6.89 -0.56
CA LEU A 23 19.06 -7.74 -0.58
C LEU A 23 20.12 -7.27 0.41
N ASP A 24 20.37 -5.97 0.48
CA ASP A 24 21.41 -5.40 1.32
C ASP A 24 20.89 -5.02 2.74
N GLY A 25 19.55 -5.06 2.97
CA GLY A 25 18.90 -4.89 4.27
C GLY A 25 18.79 -3.44 4.75
N TRP A 26 18.87 -2.44 3.85
CA TRP A 26 18.70 -1.05 4.21
C TRP A 26 17.23 -0.66 4.32
N GLN A 27 16.84 -0.07 5.45
CA GLN A 27 15.47 0.38 5.73
C GLN A 27 15.44 1.86 6.09
N GLU A 28 14.33 2.51 5.80
CA GLU A 28 14.09 3.89 6.27
C GLU A 28 13.98 3.90 7.79
N LYS A 29 14.61 4.88 8.44
CA LYS A 29 14.51 5.06 9.91
C LYS A 29 13.15 5.56 10.33
N ASP A 30 12.59 6.48 9.53
CA ASP A 30 11.38 7.18 9.91
C ASP A 30 10.15 6.52 9.30
N THR A 31 9.22 6.17 10.16
CA THR A 31 7.90 5.72 9.76
C THR A 31 6.97 6.95 9.69
N ARG A 32 6.37 7.19 8.54
CA ARG A 32 5.49 8.35 8.34
C ARG A 32 4.19 8.18 9.12
N ALA A 33 3.79 9.20 9.87
CA ALA A 33 2.52 9.23 10.62
C ALA A 33 1.32 8.76 9.79
N ALA A 34 1.26 9.18 8.51
CA ALA A 34 0.17 8.81 7.60
C ALA A 34 0.10 7.30 7.32
N MET A 35 1.24 6.61 7.25
CA MET A 35 1.29 5.16 7.01
C MET A 35 0.83 4.39 8.25
N VAL A 36 1.30 4.80 9.43
CA VAL A 36 0.89 4.18 10.71
C VAL A 36 -0.59 4.41 10.95
N PHE A 37 -1.06 5.65 10.76
CA PHE A 37 -2.48 5.95 10.87
C PHE A 37 -3.34 5.12 9.91
N GLY A 38 -2.87 4.94 8.67
CA GLY A 38 -3.56 4.11 7.67
C GLY A 38 -3.79 2.69 8.16
N ARG A 39 -2.77 2.05 8.73
CA ARG A 39 -2.86 0.71 9.32
C ARG A 39 -3.83 0.66 10.50
N CYS A 40 -3.72 1.59 11.46
CA CYS A 40 -4.65 1.67 12.60
C CYS A 40 -6.10 1.86 12.13
N PHE A 41 -6.30 2.68 11.09
CA PHE A 41 -7.62 2.92 10.52
C PHE A 41 -8.18 1.67 9.82
N GLU A 42 -7.35 0.95 9.10
CA GLU A 42 -7.72 -0.30 8.44
C GLU A 42 -8.10 -1.38 9.46
N THR A 43 -7.33 -1.53 10.56
CA THR A 43 -7.68 -2.41 11.69
C THR A 43 -9.05 -2.05 12.27
N ALA A 44 -9.30 -0.75 12.47
CA ALA A 44 -10.59 -0.27 12.97
C ALA A 44 -11.75 -0.53 11.97
N LEU A 45 -11.48 -0.39 10.67
CA LEU A 45 -12.46 -0.70 9.63
C LEU A 45 -12.77 -2.21 9.59
N GLY A 46 -11.76 -3.06 9.76
CA GLY A 46 -11.95 -4.49 9.94
C GLY A 46 -12.84 -4.83 11.13
N ALA A 47 -12.62 -4.17 12.26
CA ALA A 47 -13.44 -4.32 13.48
C ALA A 47 -14.92 -3.96 13.24
N TYR A 48 -15.20 -2.94 12.43
CA TYR A 48 -16.57 -2.58 12.03
C TYR A 48 -17.29 -3.77 11.36
N PHE A 49 -16.65 -4.44 10.41
CA PHE A 49 -17.26 -5.58 9.72
C PHE A 49 -17.42 -6.80 10.64
N HIS A 50 -16.66 -6.88 11.72
CA HIS A 50 -16.82 -7.89 12.78
C HIS A 50 -17.84 -7.51 13.86
N GLY A 51 -18.56 -6.39 13.70
CA GLY A 51 -19.59 -5.91 14.64
C GLY A 51 -19.02 -5.32 15.93
N GLN A 52 -17.73 -4.93 15.94
CA GLN A 52 -17.10 -4.23 17.06
C GLN A 52 -17.20 -2.71 16.87
N ASP A 53 -16.96 -1.95 17.94
CA ASP A 53 -16.89 -0.48 17.86
C ASP A 53 -15.57 -0.05 17.18
N PRO A 54 -15.61 0.43 15.92
CA PRO A 54 -14.42 0.81 15.20
C PRO A 54 -13.72 2.03 15.80
N SER A 55 -14.45 2.91 16.49
CA SER A 55 -13.86 4.10 17.11
C SER A 55 -13.03 3.74 18.33
N ALA A 56 -13.48 2.76 19.11
CA ALA A 56 -12.73 2.23 20.25
C ALA A 56 -11.45 1.50 19.77
N VAL A 57 -11.55 0.72 18.69
CA VAL A 57 -10.40 0.05 18.11
C VAL A 57 -9.40 1.07 17.54
N LEU A 58 -9.84 2.08 16.78
CA LEU A 58 -8.97 3.14 16.29
C LEU A 58 -8.25 3.85 17.43
N PHE A 59 -8.95 4.16 18.52
CA PHE A 59 -8.32 4.78 19.69
C PHE A 59 -7.24 3.88 20.28
N LYS A 60 -7.54 2.60 20.49
CA LYS A 60 -6.60 1.62 21.05
C LYS A 60 -5.33 1.52 20.21
N GLU A 61 -5.48 1.32 18.90
CA GLU A 61 -4.35 1.15 17.97
C GLU A 61 -3.53 2.45 17.83
N TRP A 62 -4.21 3.59 17.64
CA TRP A 62 -3.53 4.87 17.42
C TRP A 62 -2.92 5.47 18.69
N SER A 63 -3.49 5.19 19.89
CA SER A 63 -2.97 5.71 21.16
C SER A 63 -1.55 5.23 21.47
N GLY A 64 -1.17 4.05 21.00
CA GLY A 64 0.19 3.53 21.14
C GLY A 64 1.27 4.41 20.48
N PHE A 65 0.87 5.30 19.58
CA PHE A 65 1.79 6.19 18.85
C PHE A 65 1.68 7.66 19.28
N ARG A 66 1.02 7.96 20.40
CA ARG A 66 0.77 9.35 20.83
C ARG A 66 2.05 10.14 21.09
N ASP A 67 3.03 9.48 21.70
CA ASP A 67 4.30 10.08 22.06
C ASP A 67 5.42 9.83 21.03
N THR A 68 5.07 9.22 19.90
CA THR A 68 6.02 8.99 18.81
C THR A 68 6.29 10.32 18.10
N PRO A 69 7.57 10.72 17.91
CA PRO A 69 7.93 11.99 17.27
C PRO A 69 7.74 11.93 15.75
N PHE A 70 6.50 11.77 15.31
CA PHE A 70 6.18 11.78 13.88
C PHE A 70 6.32 13.19 13.29
N GLU A 71 6.82 13.24 12.06
CA GLU A 71 6.69 14.43 11.23
C GLU A 71 5.27 14.54 10.65
N TYR A 72 4.49 15.48 11.16
CA TYR A 72 3.17 15.78 10.62
C TYR A 72 3.25 16.83 9.52
N LYS A 73 2.45 16.68 8.47
CA LYS A 73 2.25 17.76 7.51
C LYS A 73 1.66 18.98 8.20
N LYS A 74 1.94 20.18 7.67
CA LYS A 74 1.44 21.45 8.22
C LYS A 74 -0.08 21.38 8.47
N GLY A 75 -0.46 21.59 9.72
CA GLY A 75 -1.85 21.59 10.16
C GLY A 75 -2.44 20.20 10.44
N ASP A 76 -1.63 19.14 10.42
CA ASP A 76 -2.00 17.80 10.92
C ASP A 76 -1.42 17.58 12.32
N SER A 77 -2.02 16.65 13.09
CA SER A 77 -1.58 16.27 14.43
C SER A 77 -2.18 14.91 14.79
N TRP A 78 -1.69 14.30 15.88
CA TRP A 78 -2.24 13.06 16.41
C TRP A 78 -3.74 13.18 16.69
N ASP A 79 -4.17 14.20 17.44
CA ASP A 79 -5.57 14.42 17.82
C ASP A 79 -6.44 14.68 16.58
N ARG A 80 -5.96 15.49 15.64
CA ARG A 80 -6.69 15.79 14.41
C ARG A 80 -6.90 14.54 13.56
N ALA A 81 -5.85 13.71 13.40
CA ALA A 81 -5.94 12.45 12.68
C ALA A 81 -6.99 11.52 13.32
N PHE A 82 -6.98 11.40 14.65
CA PHE A 82 -7.92 10.59 15.41
C PHE A 82 -9.37 11.06 15.21
N HIS A 83 -9.66 12.34 15.47
CA HIS A 83 -11.03 12.87 15.35
C HIS A 83 -11.57 12.76 13.92
N GLN A 84 -10.75 13.05 12.92
CA GLN A 84 -11.13 12.88 11.52
C GLN A 84 -11.38 11.40 11.16
N GLY A 85 -10.58 10.49 11.71
CA GLY A 85 -10.75 9.05 11.55
C GLY A 85 -12.08 8.56 12.14
N VAL A 86 -12.40 8.95 13.37
CA VAL A 86 -13.68 8.60 14.02
C VAL A 86 -14.87 9.10 13.18
N HIS A 87 -14.82 10.36 12.72
CA HIS A 87 -15.88 10.90 11.85
C HIS A 87 -16.03 10.09 10.54
N LEU A 88 -14.91 9.67 9.93
CA LEU A 88 -14.95 8.87 8.70
C LEU A 88 -15.55 7.49 8.94
N LEU A 89 -15.20 6.82 10.05
CA LEU A 89 -15.79 5.52 10.41
C LEU A 89 -17.30 5.63 10.66
N GLN A 90 -17.74 6.65 11.40
CA GLN A 90 -19.16 6.91 11.63
C GLN A 90 -19.92 7.19 10.32
N LYS A 91 -19.34 8.00 9.45
CA LYS A 91 -19.91 8.31 8.13
C LYS A 91 -19.97 7.06 7.24
N PHE A 92 -18.93 6.23 7.26
CA PHE A 92 -18.89 4.98 6.51
C PHE A 92 -20.02 4.04 6.94
N ALA A 93 -20.23 3.89 8.25
CA ALA A 93 -21.30 3.05 8.81
C ALA A 93 -22.71 3.52 8.39
N GLN A 94 -22.89 4.82 8.09
CA GLN A 94 -24.19 5.36 7.65
C GLN A 94 -24.45 5.14 6.15
N HIS A 95 -23.43 4.89 5.34
CA HIS A 95 -23.58 4.86 3.88
C HIS A 95 -24.11 3.52 3.34
N ASP A 96 -23.93 2.43 4.05
CA ASP A 96 -24.35 1.04 3.68
C ASP A 96 -24.09 0.67 2.19
N ARG A 97 -23.04 1.25 1.61
CA ARG A 97 -22.69 1.02 0.18
C ARG A 97 -21.78 -0.19 -0.01
N VAL A 98 -21.00 -0.50 1.04
CA VAL A 98 -20.02 -1.58 1.01
C VAL A 98 -20.47 -2.68 1.95
N GLN A 99 -20.53 -3.90 1.44
CA GLN A 99 -20.83 -5.08 2.24
C GLN A 99 -19.71 -6.11 2.05
N VAL A 100 -19.22 -6.66 3.14
CA VAL A 100 -18.22 -7.73 3.17
C VAL A 100 -18.86 -8.96 3.82
N PRO A 101 -19.37 -9.90 3.02
CA PRO A 101 -19.97 -11.13 3.55
C PRO A 101 -18.87 -12.00 4.17
N LYS A 102 -19.15 -12.65 5.29
CA LYS A 102 -18.19 -13.50 6.01
C LYS A 102 -16.82 -12.79 6.20
N PRO A 103 -16.75 -11.72 7.00
CA PRO A 103 -15.55 -10.88 7.12
C PRO A 103 -14.29 -11.68 7.44
N GLN A 104 -14.40 -12.74 8.24
CA GLN A 104 -13.30 -13.65 8.60
C GLN A 104 -12.62 -14.34 7.40
N LEU A 105 -13.26 -14.35 6.22
CA LEU A 105 -12.74 -14.96 4.99
C LEU A 105 -12.45 -13.91 3.91
N ASN A 106 -13.10 -12.76 3.99
CA ASN A 106 -13.13 -11.78 2.91
C ASN A 106 -12.50 -10.43 3.29
N LEU A 107 -11.89 -10.32 4.47
CA LEU A 107 -10.98 -9.22 4.85
C LEU A 107 -9.56 -9.74 4.87
N GLN A 108 -8.60 -8.91 4.47
CA GLN A 108 -7.17 -9.22 4.41
C GLN A 108 -6.90 -10.55 3.70
N VAL A 109 -7.51 -10.70 2.51
CA VAL A 109 -7.48 -11.95 1.75
C VAL A 109 -6.10 -12.19 1.18
N LYS A 110 -5.40 -13.19 1.71
CA LYS A 110 -4.11 -13.62 1.18
C LYS A 110 -4.30 -14.45 -0.09
N LEU A 111 -3.69 -14.03 -1.17
CA LEU A 111 -3.63 -14.75 -2.43
C LEU A 111 -2.19 -15.17 -2.73
N LEU A 112 -2.04 -16.38 -3.25
CA LEU A 112 -0.77 -16.95 -3.70
C LEU A 112 -0.89 -17.35 -5.16
N LYS A 113 0.16 -17.08 -5.94
CA LYS A 113 0.26 -17.49 -7.33
C LYS A 113 1.69 -17.96 -7.62
N ASN A 114 1.80 -19.16 -8.18
CA ASN A 114 3.08 -19.68 -8.60
C ASN A 114 3.59 -18.91 -9.82
N LEU A 115 4.85 -18.54 -9.78
CA LEU A 115 5.62 -17.97 -10.87
C LEU A 115 6.61 -19.03 -11.41
N ARG A 116 7.31 -18.70 -12.48
CA ARG A 116 8.36 -19.56 -13.02
C ARG A 116 9.49 -19.76 -12.00
N GLY A 117 10.20 -20.90 -12.08
CA GLY A 117 11.44 -21.13 -11.34
C GLY A 117 11.29 -21.31 -9.82
N ASN A 118 10.24 -21.95 -9.32
CA ASN A 118 9.96 -22.10 -7.88
C ASN A 118 9.76 -20.80 -7.11
N ASN A 119 9.30 -19.77 -7.80
CA ASN A 119 8.94 -18.50 -7.20
C ASN A 119 7.44 -18.44 -6.93
N GLU A 120 7.06 -17.67 -5.94
CA GLU A 120 5.66 -17.39 -5.59
C GLU A 120 5.42 -15.88 -5.60
N PHE A 121 4.22 -15.49 -6.00
CA PHE A 121 3.75 -14.13 -5.80
C PHE A 121 2.68 -14.13 -4.72
N VAL A 122 2.84 -13.22 -3.75
CA VAL A 122 1.91 -13.05 -2.64
C VAL A 122 1.27 -11.66 -2.72
N SER A 123 -0.02 -11.61 -2.50
CA SER A 123 -0.78 -10.35 -2.39
C SER A 123 -1.80 -10.46 -1.26
N TYR A 124 -2.01 -9.36 -0.57
CA TYR A 124 -3.09 -9.20 0.39
C TYR A 124 -4.08 -8.19 -0.19
N ILE A 125 -5.33 -8.59 -0.27
CA ILE A 125 -6.43 -7.73 -0.72
C ILE A 125 -7.21 -7.32 0.51
N ASP A 126 -7.43 -6.02 0.69
CA ASP A 126 -8.04 -5.50 1.91
C ASP A 126 -9.43 -6.06 2.12
N ALA A 127 -10.26 -6.11 1.06
CA ALA A 127 -11.55 -6.79 1.14
C ALA A 127 -12.04 -7.35 -0.20
N LEU A 128 -12.74 -8.48 -0.12
CA LEU A 128 -13.60 -9.03 -1.17
C LEU A 128 -15.05 -8.82 -0.74
N GLY A 129 -15.77 -7.98 -1.45
CA GLY A 129 -17.12 -7.60 -1.05
C GLY A 129 -17.98 -7.13 -2.20
N THR A 130 -18.98 -6.33 -1.85
CA THR A 130 -19.80 -5.63 -2.85
C THR A 130 -19.74 -4.13 -2.61
N LEU A 131 -19.75 -3.36 -3.69
CA LEU A 131 -19.94 -1.92 -3.67
C LEU A 131 -21.16 -1.59 -4.51
N ASP A 132 -22.18 -0.98 -3.89
CA ASP A 132 -23.48 -0.74 -4.51
C ASP A 132 -24.12 -2.02 -5.09
N GLY A 133 -23.99 -3.14 -4.38
CA GLY A 133 -24.53 -4.44 -4.76
C GLY A 133 -23.74 -5.21 -5.83
N LYS A 134 -22.68 -4.62 -6.42
CA LYS A 134 -21.81 -5.30 -7.39
C LYS A 134 -20.57 -5.85 -6.70
N GLN A 135 -20.27 -7.14 -6.89
CA GLN A 135 -19.06 -7.78 -6.36
C GLN A 135 -17.81 -7.11 -6.92
N CYS A 136 -16.85 -6.80 -6.04
CA CYS A 136 -15.56 -6.23 -6.43
C CYS A 136 -14.48 -6.50 -5.38
N LEU A 137 -13.23 -6.33 -5.80
CA LEU A 137 -12.08 -6.21 -4.89
C LEU A 137 -12.02 -4.77 -4.40
N ILE A 138 -11.84 -4.60 -3.10
CA ILE A 138 -11.84 -3.29 -2.46
C ILE A 138 -10.49 -3.07 -1.79
N ASP A 139 -9.94 -1.90 -2.02
CA ASP A 139 -8.75 -1.41 -1.34
C ASP A 139 -9.08 -0.10 -0.60
N TRP A 140 -8.71 -0.06 0.68
CA TRP A 140 -8.96 1.09 1.55
C TRP A 140 -7.82 2.09 1.46
N LYS A 141 -8.14 3.34 1.20
CA LYS A 141 -7.14 4.42 1.17
C LYS A 141 -7.47 5.51 2.16
N THR A 142 -6.52 5.88 3.01
CA THR A 142 -6.62 7.08 3.85
C THR A 142 -5.70 8.17 3.31
N THR A 143 -6.24 9.39 3.17
CA THR A 143 -5.48 10.52 2.61
C THR A 143 -5.95 11.84 3.20
N THR A 144 -5.14 12.89 3.07
CA THR A 144 -5.53 14.27 3.39
C THR A 144 -6.01 15.05 2.17
N GLY A 145 -5.77 14.54 0.97
CA GLY A 145 -6.19 15.10 -0.32
C GLY A 145 -7.21 14.23 -1.02
N ARG A 146 -8.16 14.84 -1.68
CA ARG A 146 -9.15 14.14 -2.51
C ARG A 146 -8.47 13.56 -3.75
N TYR A 147 -8.87 12.35 -4.15
CA TYR A 147 -8.50 11.81 -5.45
C TYR A 147 -9.30 12.50 -6.55
N PRO A 148 -8.72 12.70 -7.74
CA PRO A 148 -9.44 13.32 -8.85
C PRO A 148 -10.67 12.50 -9.25
N ASP A 149 -11.81 13.14 -9.42
CA ASP A 149 -13.01 12.50 -10.00
C ASP A 149 -12.96 12.48 -11.53
N GLU A 150 -12.16 13.36 -12.07
CA GLU A 150 -11.94 13.49 -13.51
C GLU A 150 -11.09 12.33 -14.00
N HIS A 151 -11.43 11.83 -15.18
CA HIS A 151 -10.68 10.73 -15.78
C HIS A 151 -10.68 9.44 -14.95
N LEU A 152 -11.84 9.03 -14.42
CA LEU A 152 -11.98 7.77 -13.68
C LEU A 152 -11.43 6.55 -14.45
N GLY A 153 -11.38 6.63 -15.77
CA GLY A 153 -10.69 5.64 -16.61
C GLY A 153 -9.22 5.43 -16.24
N MET A 154 -8.55 6.45 -15.67
CA MET A 154 -7.17 6.30 -15.19
C MET A 154 -7.04 5.33 -14.02
N LEU A 155 -8.12 5.08 -13.28
CA LEU A 155 -8.10 4.08 -12.22
C LEU A 155 -7.85 2.65 -12.77
N THR A 156 -8.22 2.39 -14.01
CA THR A 156 -7.90 1.13 -14.70
C THR A 156 -6.40 0.94 -14.96
N LEU A 157 -5.62 2.02 -14.85
CA LEU A 157 -4.18 2.01 -15.00
C LEU A 157 -3.43 1.92 -13.66
N ASP A 158 -4.16 1.86 -12.54
CA ASP A 158 -3.52 1.69 -11.24
C ASP A 158 -2.92 0.29 -11.10
N PRO A 159 -1.59 0.17 -10.96
CA PRO A 159 -0.93 -1.12 -11.02
C PRO A 159 -1.23 -2.01 -9.79
N GLN A 160 -1.64 -1.44 -8.65
CA GLN A 160 -2.06 -2.22 -7.49
C GLN A 160 -3.42 -2.89 -7.75
N LEU A 161 -4.38 -2.16 -8.34
CA LEU A 161 -5.68 -2.71 -8.69
C LEU A 161 -5.57 -3.74 -9.82
N ILE A 162 -4.70 -3.51 -10.80
CA ILE A 162 -4.39 -4.50 -11.84
C ILE A 162 -3.81 -5.77 -11.21
N CYS A 163 -2.86 -5.63 -10.27
CA CYS A 163 -2.27 -6.73 -9.52
C CYS A 163 -3.36 -7.56 -8.80
N TYR A 164 -4.25 -6.92 -8.09
CA TYR A 164 -5.35 -7.61 -7.38
C TYR A 164 -6.26 -8.37 -8.34
N SER A 165 -6.64 -7.74 -9.45
CA SER A 165 -7.44 -8.39 -10.50
C SER A 165 -6.70 -9.56 -11.15
N TRP A 166 -5.41 -9.42 -11.42
CA TRP A 166 -4.56 -10.49 -11.96
C TRP A 166 -4.43 -11.69 -11.00
N MET A 167 -4.31 -11.43 -9.70
CA MET A 167 -4.18 -12.46 -8.67
C MET A 167 -5.47 -13.24 -8.47
N SER A 168 -6.61 -12.56 -8.45
CA SER A 168 -7.92 -13.13 -8.11
C SER A 168 -8.73 -13.61 -9.33
N GLY A 169 -8.46 -13.04 -10.51
CA GLY A 169 -9.30 -13.22 -11.71
C GLY A 169 -10.57 -12.35 -11.71
N ILE A 170 -10.83 -11.57 -10.65
CA ILE A 170 -12.01 -10.69 -10.55
C ILE A 170 -11.71 -9.37 -11.27
N PRO A 171 -12.49 -8.99 -12.30
CA PRO A 171 -12.21 -7.77 -13.06
C PRO A 171 -12.59 -6.49 -12.31
N ASP A 172 -13.66 -6.51 -11.51
CA ASP A 172 -14.19 -5.31 -10.87
C ASP A 172 -13.39 -4.99 -9.59
N VAL A 173 -12.91 -3.76 -9.52
CA VAL A 173 -12.05 -3.25 -8.45
C VAL A 173 -12.56 -1.89 -7.97
N ALA A 174 -12.27 -1.53 -6.73
CA ALA A 174 -12.63 -0.24 -6.19
C ALA A 174 -11.60 0.28 -5.20
N PHE A 175 -11.37 1.60 -5.22
CA PHE A 175 -10.85 2.33 -4.07
C PHE A 175 -12.01 2.90 -3.26
N VAL A 176 -11.98 2.67 -1.95
CA VAL A 176 -12.77 3.43 -0.99
C VAL A 176 -11.82 4.36 -0.26
N VAL A 177 -11.89 5.65 -0.61
CA VAL A 177 -10.92 6.66 -0.18
C VAL A 177 -11.49 7.48 0.94
N PHE A 178 -10.90 7.37 2.11
CA PHE A 178 -11.24 8.13 3.31
C PHE A 178 -10.40 9.40 3.36
N VAL A 179 -11.01 10.53 3.03
CA VAL A 179 -10.35 11.84 2.93
C VAL A 179 -10.42 12.58 4.25
N ARG A 180 -9.29 12.61 4.96
CA ARG A 180 -9.13 13.35 6.23
C ARG A 180 -8.92 14.83 5.96
N LYS A 181 -9.97 15.62 6.07
CA LYS A 181 -9.96 17.07 5.94
C LYS A 181 -10.92 17.71 6.95
N GLN A 182 -11.03 19.02 6.97
CA GLN A 182 -11.95 19.72 7.89
C GLN A 182 -13.39 19.17 7.81
N TRP A 183 -13.84 18.87 6.61
CA TRP A 183 -15.10 18.17 6.35
C TRP A 183 -14.78 16.79 5.77
N PRO A 184 -14.71 15.73 6.60
CA PRO A 184 -14.33 14.40 6.15
C PRO A 184 -15.24 13.88 5.05
N GLU A 185 -14.66 13.22 4.07
CA GLU A 185 -15.35 12.75 2.87
C GLU A 185 -14.93 11.31 2.56
N ILE A 186 -15.85 10.54 1.97
CA ILE A 186 -15.57 9.20 1.45
C ILE A 186 -15.83 9.23 -0.05
N GLN A 187 -14.83 8.85 -0.85
CA GLN A 187 -14.97 8.65 -2.28
C GLN A 187 -15.03 7.15 -2.58
N TYR A 188 -15.89 6.78 -3.51
CA TYR A 188 -16.06 5.41 -3.99
C TYR A 188 -15.71 5.38 -5.48
N LEU A 189 -14.49 4.98 -5.79
CA LEU A 189 -13.95 4.98 -7.13
C LEU A 189 -13.94 3.55 -7.66
N LYS A 190 -14.61 3.30 -8.79
CA LYS A 190 -14.79 1.97 -9.38
C LYS A 190 -14.08 1.89 -10.73
N ALA A 191 -13.51 0.72 -11.01
CA ALA A 191 -12.95 0.39 -12.32
C ALA A 191 -13.18 -1.08 -12.64
N SER A 192 -13.01 -1.43 -13.90
CA SER A 192 -13.02 -2.82 -14.35
C SER A 192 -11.76 -3.07 -15.18
N ILE A 193 -10.95 -4.01 -14.75
CA ILE A 193 -9.66 -4.35 -15.35
C ILE A 193 -9.86 -5.39 -16.44
N SER A 194 -9.37 -5.12 -17.63
CA SER A 194 -9.50 -6.00 -18.78
C SER A 194 -8.61 -7.25 -18.67
N ASP A 195 -8.91 -8.29 -19.43
CA ASP A 195 -8.07 -9.48 -19.53
C ASP A 195 -6.69 -9.16 -20.09
N GLU A 196 -6.60 -8.22 -21.02
CA GLU A 196 -5.36 -7.73 -21.62
C GLU A 196 -4.46 -7.10 -20.55
N GLN A 197 -5.01 -6.17 -19.75
CA GLN A 197 -4.26 -5.54 -18.66
C GLN A 197 -3.75 -6.57 -17.63
N ARG A 198 -4.57 -7.57 -17.27
CA ARG A 198 -4.14 -8.66 -16.39
C ARG A 198 -3.01 -9.47 -17.00
N HIS A 199 -3.10 -9.79 -18.30
CA HIS A 199 -2.08 -10.54 -19.02
C HIS A 199 -0.76 -9.77 -19.09
N GLU A 200 -0.79 -8.50 -19.48
CA GLU A 200 0.38 -7.61 -19.55
C GLU A 200 1.06 -7.48 -18.19
N PHE A 201 0.26 -7.31 -17.11
CA PHE A 201 0.80 -7.23 -15.76
C PHE A 201 1.50 -8.54 -15.35
N GLY A 202 0.92 -9.70 -15.67
CA GLY A 202 1.55 -10.99 -15.44
C GLY A 202 2.90 -11.14 -16.15
N GLN A 203 2.98 -10.71 -17.41
CA GLN A 203 4.25 -10.69 -18.16
C GLN A 203 5.28 -9.74 -17.55
N LEU A 204 4.83 -8.57 -17.09
CA LEU A 204 5.69 -7.60 -16.41
C LEU A 204 6.28 -8.18 -15.11
N VAL A 205 5.47 -8.87 -14.32
CA VAL A 205 5.92 -9.54 -13.08
C VAL A 205 6.97 -10.61 -13.40
N GLU A 206 6.67 -11.51 -14.34
CA GLU A 206 7.61 -12.60 -14.73
C GLU A 206 8.93 -12.05 -15.27
N THR A 207 8.90 -11.01 -16.09
CA THR A 207 10.08 -10.34 -16.60
C THR A 207 10.89 -9.71 -15.47
N THR A 208 10.23 -9.02 -14.57
CA THR A 208 10.88 -8.36 -13.43
C THR A 208 11.54 -9.37 -12.49
N VAL A 209 10.86 -10.48 -12.20
CA VAL A 209 11.41 -11.56 -11.38
C VAL A 209 12.64 -12.15 -12.04
N GLY A 210 12.61 -12.41 -13.35
CA GLY A 210 13.78 -12.88 -14.09
C GLY A 210 14.98 -11.92 -13.98
N GLN A 211 14.75 -10.61 -14.13
CA GLN A 211 15.82 -9.60 -13.98
C GLN A 211 16.39 -9.55 -12.56
N VAL A 212 15.55 -9.74 -11.54
CA VAL A 212 16.01 -9.84 -10.14
C VAL A 212 16.89 -11.08 -9.93
N GLU A 213 16.48 -12.23 -10.45
CA GLU A 213 17.23 -13.49 -10.36
C GLU A 213 18.57 -13.40 -11.09
N ASP A 214 18.61 -12.72 -12.23
CA ASP A 214 19.84 -12.44 -13.00
C ASP A 214 20.74 -11.39 -12.33
N GLY A 215 20.36 -10.82 -11.20
CA GLY A 215 21.16 -9.82 -10.48
C GLY A 215 21.23 -8.46 -11.18
N GLN A 216 20.23 -8.09 -11.95
CA GLN A 216 20.21 -6.84 -12.72
C GLN A 216 19.72 -5.67 -11.84
N PHE A 217 20.63 -4.91 -11.25
CA PHE A 217 20.30 -3.78 -10.36
C PHE A 217 20.92 -2.45 -10.81
N PRO A 218 20.66 -1.98 -12.05
CA PRO A 218 21.15 -0.68 -12.51
C PRO A 218 20.55 0.45 -11.69
N GLY A 219 21.23 1.59 -11.64
CA GLY A 219 20.67 2.83 -11.11
C GLY A 219 19.51 3.32 -11.99
N HIS A 220 18.59 4.10 -11.38
CA HIS A 220 17.52 4.69 -12.15
C HIS A 220 18.08 5.62 -13.24
N SER A 221 17.65 5.39 -14.48
CA SER A 221 18.00 6.20 -15.64
C SER A 221 16.75 6.42 -16.49
N GLY A 222 16.70 7.53 -17.21
CA GLY A 222 15.62 7.80 -18.16
C GLY A 222 14.73 8.98 -17.79
N ILE A 223 14.68 9.40 -16.52
CA ILE A 223 13.99 10.64 -16.12
C ILE A 223 15.02 11.67 -15.66
N ARG A 224 15.00 12.85 -16.28
CA ARG A 224 15.94 13.94 -16.00
C ARG A 224 15.72 14.54 -14.60
N PHE A 225 16.81 15.00 -13.98
CA PHE A 225 16.72 15.93 -12.85
C PHE A 225 15.96 17.23 -13.27
N PRO A 226 15.07 17.77 -12.43
CA PRO A 226 14.72 17.37 -11.08
C PRO A 226 13.50 16.43 -10.97
N GLN A 227 12.95 15.93 -12.07
CA GLN A 227 11.75 15.09 -12.07
C GLN A 227 12.04 13.62 -11.75
N ASN A 228 13.31 13.23 -11.64
CA ASN A 228 13.64 11.84 -11.34
C ASN A 228 13.29 11.47 -9.88
N PRO A 229 12.98 10.20 -9.61
CA PRO A 229 12.59 9.75 -8.28
C PRO A 229 13.73 9.81 -7.24
N CYS A 230 14.98 10.10 -7.65
CA CYS A 230 16.12 10.22 -6.75
C CYS A 230 15.97 11.42 -5.80
N VAL A 231 15.26 12.48 -6.21
CA VAL A 231 15.03 13.69 -5.39
C VAL A 231 14.38 13.38 -4.04
N SER A 232 13.52 12.36 -4.01
CA SER A 232 12.81 11.93 -2.80
C SER A 232 13.18 10.50 -2.37
N CYS A 233 14.33 10.01 -2.81
CA CYS A 233 14.76 8.63 -2.54
C CYS A 233 15.50 8.56 -1.20
N SER A 234 15.00 7.79 -0.25
CA SER A 234 15.66 7.54 1.03
C SER A 234 17.05 6.91 0.89
N HIS A 235 17.27 6.13 -0.18
CA HIS A 235 18.57 5.49 -0.47
C HIS A 235 19.57 6.40 -1.23
N LEU A 236 19.27 7.70 -1.39
CA LEU A 236 20.12 8.62 -2.14
C LEU A 236 21.55 8.66 -1.59
N GLY A 237 21.71 8.67 -0.25
CA GLY A 237 23.02 8.66 0.40
C GLY A 237 23.91 7.49 -0.03
N LEU A 238 23.33 6.30 -0.20
CA LEU A 238 24.06 5.12 -0.70
C LEU A 238 24.53 5.28 -2.16
N CYS A 239 23.74 5.95 -2.99
CA CYS A 239 24.12 6.21 -4.38
C CYS A 239 25.20 7.29 -4.50
N LEU A 240 25.24 8.25 -3.58
CA LEU A 240 26.19 9.36 -3.56
C LEU A 240 27.44 9.08 -2.72
N ASN A 241 27.47 7.93 -1.99
CA ASN A 241 28.46 7.64 -0.94
C ASN A 241 28.53 8.75 0.13
N ASP A 242 27.38 9.31 0.47
CA ASP A 242 27.24 10.34 1.50
C ASP A 242 26.83 9.73 2.83
N GLN A 243 27.83 9.59 3.73
CA GLN A 243 27.62 8.93 5.03
C GLN A 243 26.62 9.71 5.89
N GLN A 244 26.58 11.02 5.79
CA GLN A 244 25.69 11.87 6.57
C GLN A 244 24.22 11.63 6.18
N LEU A 245 23.93 11.53 4.87
CA LEU A 245 22.61 11.18 4.36
C LEU A 245 22.21 9.74 4.73
N ILE A 246 23.15 8.83 4.72
CA ILE A 246 22.90 7.43 5.13
C ILE A 246 22.51 7.40 6.60
N ASP A 247 23.30 8.03 7.47
CA ASP A 247 23.11 8.01 8.93
C ASP A 247 21.81 8.72 9.35
N VAL A 248 21.38 9.72 8.60
CA VAL A 248 20.10 10.41 8.86
C VAL A 248 18.91 9.55 8.46
N ASN A 249 18.93 8.96 7.26
CA ASN A 249 17.72 8.39 6.64
C ASN A 249 17.58 6.88 6.81
N LEU A 250 18.68 6.15 7.03
CA LEU A 250 18.69 4.71 6.89
C LEU A 250 19.21 3.99 8.15
N ILE A 251 18.67 2.80 8.37
CA ILE A 251 19.20 1.80 9.29
C ILE A 251 19.46 0.52 8.51
N ARG A 252 20.56 -0.17 8.83
CA ARG A 252 20.85 -1.47 8.26
C ARG A 252 20.42 -2.57 9.20
N ARG A 253 19.58 -3.48 8.74
CA ARG A 253 19.21 -4.72 9.44
C ARG A 253 19.86 -5.91 8.74
N PRO A 254 21.07 -6.33 9.13
CA PRO A 254 21.74 -7.49 8.55
C PRO A 254 20.96 -8.75 8.92
N GLY A 255 20.69 -9.61 7.95
CA GLY A 255 20.03 -10.90 8.17
C GLY A 255 18.50 -10.88 8.11
N ALA A 256 17.88 -9.75 7.75
CA ALA A 256 16.47 -9.77 7.37
C ALA A 256 16.31 -10.72 6.18
N SER A 257 15.67 -11.86 6.39
CA SER A 257 15.34 -12.78 5.32
C SER A 257 14.35 -12.11 4.36
N ASN A 258 14.30 -12.53 3.10
CA ASN A 258 13.31 -12.06 2.13
C ASN A 258 11.85 -12.27 2.58
N LEU A 259 11.62 -12.83 3.76
CA LEU A 259 10.32 -13.11 4.36
C LEU A 259 9.97 -12.17 5.53
N ASP A 260 10.95 -11.48 6.12
CA ASP A 260 10.68 -10.60 7.28
C ASP A 260 9.81 -9.39 6.92
N TRP A 261 9.84 -8.96 5.67
CA TRP A 261 8.95 -7.91 5.18
C TRP A 261 7.49 -8.38 5.02
N LEU A 262 7.24 -9.70 4.91
CA LEU A 262 5.87 -10.25 4.94
C LEU A 262 5.25 -10.07 6.32
N ASN A 263 6.06 -10.13 7.37
CA ASN A 263 5.61 -9.88 8.74
C ASN A 263 5.28 -8.39 8.95
N ASP A 264 6.01 -7.49 8.27
CA ASP A 264 5.72 -6.04 8.29
C ASP A 264 4.40 -5.67 7.58
N LEU A 265 3.79 -6.60 6.84
CA LEU A 265 2.47 -6.42 6.20
C LEU A 265 1.32 -7.04 7.01
N VAL A 266 1.63 -7.87 8.01
CA VAL A 266 0.65 -8.63 8.82
C VAL A 266 0.60 -8.09 10.26
N ASP A 267 1.62 -7.37 10.73
CA ASP A 267 1.66 -6.63 11.98
C ASP A 267 1.33 -5.16 11.74
#